data_d377b606a90e76626a4052e733abb5d0
#
_entry.id   d377b606a90e76626a4052e733abb5d0
#
_cell.length_a   1.000
_cell.length_b   1.000
_cell.length_c   1.000
_cell.angle_alpha   90.00
_cell.angle_beta   90.00
_cell.angle_gamma   90.00
#
_symmetry.space_group_name_H-M   'P 1'
#
loop_
_entity.id
_entity.type
_entity.pdbx_description
1 polymer ?
#
loop_
_entity_poly.entity_id
_entity_poly.type
_entity_poly.pdbx_seq_one_letter_code
_entity_poly.pdbx_strand_id
1 'polypeptide(L)'
;MYSSHSMPGQRLIIAITGATGAVYGVRLLQVLRETPDVETHLLVSDAGVLNLHQELDMGRKEVEALAHVVHNVRDIGASIASGSFQSNGMIVAPCSMKSLAAIAHGFSDNLITRTADVALKERRRLVLMVRETPFNLAHLRNMTAVT
;
A
#
# COMPACT_ATOMS: atom_id res chain seq x y z
N MET A 1 -7.15 -3.34 -23.58
CA MET A 1 -5.71 -3.58 -23.47
C MET A 1 -4.95 -2.34 -23.91
N TYR A 2 -3.80 -2.17 -23.41
CA TYR A 2 -2.90 -1.18 -23.95
C TYR A 2 -2.36 -1.67 -25.28
N SER A 3 -2.26 -0.80 -26.25
CA SER A 3 -1.39 -1.09 -27.36
C SER A 3 0.03 -1.24 -26.81
N SER A 4 0.93 -1.86 -27.56
CA SER A 4 2.33 -2.00 -27.15
C SER A 4 3.00 -0.65 -26.83
N HIS A 5 2.38 0.45 -27.23
CA HIS A 5 2.90 1.80 -27.07
C HIS A 5 2.17 2.58 -25.96
N SER A 6 1.06 2.02 -25.46
CA SER A 6 0.28 2.73 -24.44
C SER A 6 0.82 2.45 -23.06
N MET A 7 1.04 3.51 -22.31
CA MET A 7 1.30 3.44 -20.89
C MET A 7 0.01 3.76 -20.15
N PRO A 8 -0.23 3.17 -18.97
CA PRO A 8 -1.36 3.58 -18.16
C PRO A 8 -1.25 5.07 -17.84
N GLY A 9 -2.38 5.76 -17.78
CA GLY A 9 -2.41 7.15 -17.38
C GLY A 9 -1.93 7.32 -15.95
N GLN A 10 -2.22 6.34 -15.09
CA GLN A 10 -1.77 6.35 -13.70
C GLN A 10 -1.36 4.95 -13.25
N ARG A 11 -0.30 4.90 -12.48
CA ARG A 11 0.10 3.74 -11.70
C ARG A 11 -0.07 4.08 -10.23
N LEU A 12 -0.88 3.31 -9.53
CA LEU A 12 -1.12 3.51 -8.10
C LEU A 12 -0.67 2.27 -7.33
N ILE A 13 0.07 2.51 -6.28
CA ILE A 13 0.54 1.45 -5.39
C ILE A 13 -0.43 1.38 -4.22
N ILE A 14 -0.99 0.20 -3.99
CA ILE A 14 -1.94 -0.04 -2.91
C ILE A 14 -1.33 -1.05 -1.96
N ALA A 15 -1.21 -0.68 -0.69
CA ALA A 15 -0.70 -1.57 0.34
C ALA A 15 -1.79 -1.83 1.38
N ILE A 16 -1.93 -3.07 1.80
CA ILE A 16 -2.86 -3.49 2.86
C ILE A 16 -2.03 -4.04 4.00
N THR A 17 -2.14 -3.43 5.16
CA THR A 17 -1.39 -3.85 6.34
C THR A 17 -2.31 -4.38 7.43
N GLY A 18 -1.74 -4.79 8.55
CA GLY A 18 -2.44 -5.50 9.62
C GLY A 18 -3.19 -4.61 10.59
N ALA A 19 -4.03 -3.73 10.11
CA ALA A 19 -4.94 -2.96 10.93
C ALA A 19 -6.39 -3.33 10.61
N THR A 20 -7.31 -3.03 11.50
CA THR A 20 -8.74 -3.21 11.20
C THR A 20 -9.13 -2.29 10.05
N GLY A 21 -10.10 -2.73 9.26
CA GLY A 21 -10.54 -1.95 8.11
C GLY A 21 -9.99 -2.45 6.78
N ALA A 22 -9.70 -3.75 6.68
CA ALA A 22 -9.26 -4.36 5.41
C ALA A 22 -10.24 -4.08 4.27
N VAL A 23 -11.51 -3.88 4.58
CA VAL A 23 -12.55 -3.56 3.60
C VAL A 23 -12.21 -2.30 2.80
N TYR A 24 -11.53 -1.33 3.39
CA TYR A 24 -11.19 -0.08 2.69
C TYR A 24 -10.20 -0.35 1.56
N GLY A 25 -9.18 -1.16 1.81
CA GLY A 25 -8.22 -1.53 0.77
C GLY A 25 -8.87 -2.36 -0.34
N VAL A 26 -9.71 -3.31 0.04
CA VAL A 26 -10.44 -4.15 -0.92
C VAL A 26 -11.38 -3.31 -1.78
N ARG A 27 -12.15 -2.42 -1.16
CA ARG A 27 -13.08 -1.57 -1.89
C ARG A 27 -12.35 -0.62 -2.83
N LEU A 28 -11.22 -0.08 -2.40
CA LEU A 28 -10.39 0.76 -3.24
C LEU A 28 -9.90 0.00 -4.48
N LEU A 29 -9.43 -1.23 -4.31
CA LEU A 29 -9.02 -2.07 -5.44
C LEU A 29 -10.17 -2.33 -6.39
N GLN A 30 -11.36 -2.63 -5.87
CA GLN A 30 -12.56 -2.87 -6.69
C GLN A 30 -12.91 -1.65 -7.55
N VAL A 31 -12.90 -0.47 -6.94
CA VAL A 31 -13.21 0.78 -7.64
C VAL A 31 -12.16 1.07 -8.70
N LEU A 32 -10.89 0.91 -8.36
CA LEU A 32 -9.80 1.20 -9.29
C LEU A 32 -9.74 0.20 -10.44
N ARG A 33 -10.18 -1.03 -10.20
CA ARG A 33 -10.25 -2.04 -11.27
C ARG A 33 -11.19 -1.61 -12.39
N GLU A 34 -12.27 -0.92 -12.04
CA GLU A 34 -13.26 -0.41 -13.01
C GLU A 34 -12.91 0.98 -13.53
N THR A 35 -11.85 1.59 -13.03
CA THR A 35 -11.44 2.94 -13.43
C THR A 35 -10.53 2.84 -14.64
N PRO A 36 -10.91 3.47 -15.78
CA PRO A 36 -10.08 3.43 -16.97
C PRO A 36 -8.72 4.05 -16.73
N ASP A 37 -7.71 3.50 -17.38
CA ASP A 37 -6.37 4.06 -17.45
C ASP A 37 -5.62 4.11 -16.12
N VAL A 38 -6.01 3.23 -15.18
CA VAL A 38 -5.33 3.07 -13.89
C VAL A 38 -4.79 1.64 -13.80
N GLU A 39 -3.52 1.53 -13.47
CA GLU A 39 -2.87 0.25 -13.18
C GLU A 39 -2.54 0.20 -11.70
N THR A 40 -3.08 -0.79 -10.99
CA THR A 40 -2.81 -0.96 -9.56
C THR A 40 -1.69 -1.96 -9.32
N HIS A 41 -0.82 -1.63 -8.38
CA HIS A 41 0.25 -2.50 -7.90
C HIS A 41 -0.01 -2.79 -6.43
N LEU A 42 -0.23 -4.04 -6.10
CA LEU A 42 -0.66 -4.46 -4.76
C LEU A 42 0.46 -5.06 -3.94
N LEU A 43 0.51 -4.64 -2.70
CA LEU A 43 1.36 -5.20 -1.65
C LEU A 43 0.47 -5.54 -0.45
N VAL A 44 0.53 -6.77 0.04
CA VAL A 44 -0.22 -7.18 1.24
C VAL A 44 0.75 -7.77 2.25
N SER A 45 0.80 -7.20 3.45
CA SER A 45 1.62 -7.76 4.52
C SER A 45 1.03 -9.07 5.03
N ASP A 46 1.84 -9.87 5.72
CA ASP A 46 1.34 -11.11 6.32
C ASP A 46 0.20 -10.83 7.31
N ALA A 47 0.34 -9.78 8.11
CA ALA A 47 -0.72 -9.36 9.02
C ALA A 47 -1.95 -8.88 8.25
N GLY A 48 -1.76 -8.24 7.11
CA GLY A 48 -2.85 -7.83 6.22
C GLY A 48 -3.64 -9.03 5.68
N VAL A 49 -2.94 -10.09 5.29
CA VAL A 49 -3.60 -11.32 4.84
C VAL A 49 -4.45 -11.90 5.97
N LEU A 50 -3.91 -11.93 7.19
CA LEU A 50 -4.64 -12.44 8.34
C LEU A 50 -5.92 -11.62 8.59
N ASN A 51 -5.83 -10.30 8.53
CA ASN A 51 -6.99 -9.43 8.73
C ASN A 51 -8.03 -9.59 7.61
N LEU A 52 -7.60 -9.75 6.38
CA LEU A 52 -8.51 -10.04 5.26
C LEU A 52 -9.31 -11.31 5.52
N HIS A 53 -8.63 -12.35 6.01
CA HIS A 53 -9.29 -13.61 6.33
C HIS A 53 -10.27 -13.45 7.50
N GLN A 54 -9.85 -12.78 8.57
CA GLN A 54 -10.68 -12.62 9.78
C GLN A 54 -11.86 -11.68 9.56
N GLU A 55 -11.67 -10.60 8.84
CA GLU A 55 -12.70 -9.56 8.69
C GLU A 55 -13.62 -9.81 7.51
N LEU A 56 -13.10 -10.34 6.41
CA LEU A 56 -13.82 -10.44 5.14
C LEU A 56 -13.94 -11.86 4.61
N ASP A 57 -13.36 -12.83 5.30
CA ASP A 57 -13.27 -14.22 4.82
C ASP A 57 -12.66 -14.30 3.43
N MET A 58 -11.66 -13.47 3.16
CA MET A 58 -10.93 -13.42 1.89
C MET A 58 -9.54 -13.97 2.04
N GLY A 59 -9.14 -14.84 1.12
CA GLY A 59 -7.78 -15.33 1.04
C GLY A 59 -6.87 -14.41 0.24
N ARG A 60 -5.57 -14.67 0.32
CA ARG A 60 -4.55 -13.90 -0.42
C ARG A 60 -4.86 -13.85 -1.91
N LYS A 61 -5.20 -14.99 -2.52
CA LYS A 61 -5.43 -15.06 -3.97
C LYS A 61 -6.65 -14.25 -4.39
N GLU A 62 -7.68 -14.19 -3.56
CA GLU A 62 -8.88 -13.43 -3.87
C GLU A 62 -8.60 -11.94 -3.93
N VAL A 63 -7.85 -11.40 -2.98
CA VAL A 63 -7.51 -9.98 -2.99
C VAL A 63 -6.50 -9.68 -4.10
N GLU A 64 -5.56 -10.58 -4.35
CA GLU A 64 -4.57 -10.40 -5.41
C GLU A 64 -5.22 -10.34 -6.79
N ALA A 65 -6.31 -11.08 -6.98
CA ALA A 65 -7.05 -11.07 -8.25
C ALA A 65 -7.70 -9.71 -8.55
N LEU A 66 -7.82 -8.83 -7.56
CA LEU A 66 -8.39 -7.49 -7.74
C LEU A 66 -7.37 -6.47 -8.27
N ALA A 67 -6.10 -6.79 -8.22
CA ALA A 67 -5.03 -5.89 -8.66
C ALA A 67 -4.53 -6.26 -10.06
N HIS A 68 -3.95 -5.29 -10.74
CA HIS A 68 -3.33 -5.53 -12.04
C HIS A 68 -1.98 -6.23 -11.89
N VAL A 69 -1.18 -5.81 -10.90
CA VAL A 69 0.15 -6.37 -10.63
C VAL A 69 0.28 -6.61 -9.13
N VAL A 70 0.86 -7.74 -8.77
CA VAL A 70 1.06 -8.13 -7.37
C VAL A 70 2.54 -8.26 -7.08
N HIS A 71 2.97 -7.75 -5.94
CA HIS A 71 4.36 -7.83 -5.49
C HIS A 71 4.44 -8.58 -4.15
N ASN A 72 5.54 -9.31 -3.97
CA ASN A 72 5.81 -9.99 -2.71
C ASN A 72 6.45 -9.01 -1.72
N VAL A 73 5.87 -8.85 -0.55
CA VAL A 73 6.36 -7.91 0.48
C VAL A 73 7.77 -8.23 0.99
N ARG A 74 8.22 -9.47 0.79
CA ARG A 74 9.57 -9.88 1.20
C ARG A 74 10.63 -9.55 0.17
N ASP A 75 10.23 -9.21 -1.04
CA ASP A 75 11.15 -8.88 -2.13
C ASP A 75 11.53 -7.40 -2.09
N ILE A 76 12.38 -7.03 -1.15
CA ILE A 76 12.80 -5.64 -0.96
C ILE A 76 13.67 -5.11 -2.10
N GLY A 77 14.15 -5.98 -2.97
CA GLY A 77 14.87 -5.58 -4.18
C GLY A 77 13.99 -5.40 -5.40
N ALA A 78 12.66 -5.50 -5.26
CA ALA A 78 11.75 -5.37 -6.39
C ALA A 78 11.82 -3.98 -7.02
N SER A 79 11.58 -3.91 -8.32
CA SER A 79 11.66 -2.66 -9.09
C SER A 79 10.72 -1.58 -8.57
N ILE A 80 9.59 -1.96 -7.98
CA ILE A 80 8.61 -1.03 -7.42
C ILE A 80 9.23 -0.13 -6.33
N ALA A 81 10.27 -0.60 -5.65
CA ALA A 81 10.99 0.16 -4.63
C ALA A 81 12.15 0.95 -5.20
N SER A 82 12.25 1.09 -6.50
CA SER A 82 13.26 1.92 -7.15
C SER A 82 12.71 3.32 -7.41
N GLY A 83 13.55 4.33 -7.24
CA GLY A 83 13.18 5.69 -7.60
C GLY A 83 12.87 5.85 -9.09
N SER A 84 13.40 4.96 -9.93
CA SER A 84 13.11 4.98 -11.38
C SER A 84 11.77 4.36 -11.73
N PHE A 85 11.12 3.65 -10.82
CA PHE A 85 9.78 3.14 -11.06
C PHE A 85 8.79 4.29 -10.98
N GLN A 86 8.14 4.61 -12.08
CA GLN A 86 7.21 5.73 -12.14
C GLN A 86 5.86 5.35 -11.56
N SER A 87 5.48 5.99 -10.47
CA SER A 87 4.14 5.86 -9.90
C SER A 87 3.54 7.23 -9.63
N ASN A 88 2.23 7.30 -9.62
CA ASN A 88 1.49 8.54 -9.35
C ASN A 88 1.18 8.69 -7.86
N GLY A 89 1.40 7.66 -7.08
CA GLY A 89 1.21 7.70 -5.65
C GLY A 89 1.06 6.34 -5.03
N MET A 90 1.05 6.32 -3.70
CA MET A 90 0.90 5.12 -2.90
C MET A 90 -0.15 5.35 -1.83
N ILE A 91 -1.01 4.38 -1.63
CA ILE A 91 -2.06 4.41 -0.61
C ILE A 91 -1.89 3.18 0.27
N VAL A 92 -1.74 3.39 1.56
CA VAL A 92 -1.71 2.30 2.55
C VAL A 92 -3.05 2.29 3.25
N ALA A 93 -3.90 1.33 2.92
CA ALA A 93 -5.27 1.26 3.41
C ALA A 93 -5.67 -0.18 3.78
N PRO A 94 -5.75 -0.50 5.05
CA PRO A 94 -5.46 0.33 6.22
C PRO A 94 -3.96 0.37 6.53
N CYS A 95 -3.54 1.39 7.28
CA CYS A 95 -2.17 1.53 7.76
C CYS A 95 -2.11 1.23 9.25
N SER A 96 -1.37 0.18 9.62
CA SER A 96 -1.16 -0.17 11.02
C SER A 96 -0.22 0.81 11.70
N MET A 97 -0.30 0.88 13.04
CA MET A 97 0.62 1.73 13.81
C MET A 97 2.06 1.26 13.65
N LYS A 98 2.30 -0.03 13.48
CA LYS A 98 3.64 -0.56 13.20
C LYS A 98 4.16 -0.03 11.87
N SER A 99 3.35 -0.08 10.82
CA SER A 99 3.73 0.44 9.51
C SER A 99 3.94 1.94 9.55
N LEU A 100 3.06 2.67 10.24
CA LEU A 100 3.21 4.11 10.43
C LEU A 100 4.53 4.45 11.11
N ALA A 101 4.86 3.75 12.19
CA ALA A 101 6.11 3.97 12.91
C ALA A 101 7.32 3.71 12.03
N ALA A 102 7.32 2.62 11.27
CA ALA A 102 8.40 2.29 10.36
C ALA A 102 8.59 3.37 9.28
N ILE A 103 7.49 3.83 8.70
CA ILE A 103 7.53 4.89 7.68
C ILE A 103 8.03 6.20 8.29
N ALA A 104 7.53 6.56 9.47
CA ALA A 104 7.90 7.81 10.15
C ALA A 104 9.40 7.85 10.49
N HIS A 105 9.99 6.70 10.79
CA HIS A 105 11.39 6.61 11.21
C HIS A 105 12.32 6.12 10.10
N GLY A 106 11.82 5.93 8.88
CA GLY A 106 12.63 5.47 7.76
C GLY A 106 13.12 4.04 7.91
N PHE A 107 12.40 3.22 8.66
CA PHE A 107 12.77 1.83 8.90
C PHE A 107 12.15 0.93 7.82
N SER A 108 12.96 0.54 6.84
CA SER A 108 12.51 -0.17 5.64
C SER A 108 12.81 -1.67 5.74
N ASP A 109 12.03 -2.40 6.53
CA ASP A 109 12.24 -3.82 6.79
C ASP A 109 11.41 -4.74 5.87
N ASN A 110 10.53 -4.19 5.06
CA ASN A 110 9.78 -4.94 4.05
C ASN A 110 9.54 -4.06 2.83
N LEU A 111 8.98 -4.64 1.80
CA LEU A 111 8.76 -3.92 0.54
C LEU A 111 7.75 -2.77 0.70
N ILE A 112 6.76 -2.90 1.59
CA ILE A 112 5.78 -1.83 1.81
C ILE A 112 6.47 -0.59 2.37
N THR A 113 7.23 -0.74 3.46
CA THR A 113 7.90 0.39 4.11
C THR A 113 8.99 0.96 3.22
N ARG A 114 9.69 0.12 2.46
CA ARG A 114 10.69 0.56 1.51
C ARG A 114 10.06 1.37 0.37
N THR A 115 8.95 0.90 -0.18
CA THR A 115 8.25 1.62 -1.25
C THR A 115 7.71 2.97 -0.75
N ALA A 116 7.20 3.02 0.47
CA ALA A 116 6.76 4.27 1.09
C ALA A 116 7.93 5.24 1.30
N ASP A 117 9.09 4.73 1.73
CA ASP A 117 10.29 5.54 1.89
C ASP A 117 10.71 6.17 0.55
N VAL A 118 10.68 5.38 -0.52
CA VAL A 118 10.98 5.89 -1.87
C VAL A 118 9.95 6.93 -2.31
N ALA A 119 8.67 6.71 -2.02
CA ALA A 119 7.62 7.68 -2.34
C ALA A 119 7.91 9.03 -1.67
N LEU A 120 8.29 9.02 -0.40
CA LEU A 120 8.65 10.24 0.34
C LEU A 120 9.90 10.89 -0.26
N LYS A 121 10.93 10.10 -0.52
CA LYS A 121 12.19 10.60 -1.08
C LYS A 121 11.99 11.24 -2.45
N GLU A 122 11.17 10.64 -3.29
CA GLU A 122 10.90 11.13 -4.64
C GLU A 122 9.75 12.12 -4.68
N ARG A 123 9.25 12.54 -3.52
CA ARG A 123 8.17 13.51 -3.38
C ARG A 123 6.90 13.12 -4.11
N ARG A 124 6.62 11.83 -4.13
CA ARG A 124 5.37 11.29 -4.65
C ARG A 124 4.32 11.31 -3.56
N ARG A 125 3.06 11.36 -3.96
CA ARG A 125 1.97 11.39 -2.99
C ARG A 125 1.89 10.06 -2.24
N LEU A 126 1.85 10.14 -0.91
CA LEU A 126 1.67 9.00 -0.03
C LEU A 126 0.48 9.27 0.88
N VAL A 127 -0.51 8.39 0.84
CA VAL A 127 -1.70 8.49 1.68
C VAL A 127 -1.69 7.30 2.64
N LEU A 128 -1.75 7.59 3.94
CA LEU A 128 -1.80 6.58 4.98
C LEU A 128 -3.17 6.64 5.65
N MET A 129 -3.97 5.60 5.45
CA MET A 129 -5.25 5.47 6.15
C MET A 129 -4.99 4.84 7.51
N VAL A 130 -4.63 5.68 8.47
CA VAL A 130 -4.26 5.25 9.81
C VAL A 130 -5.49 4.75 10.57
N ARG A 131 -5.36 3.56 11.17
CA ARG A 131 -6.44 2.93 11.92
C ARG A 131 -5.94 2.51 13.29
N GLU A 132 -6.37 3.23 14.31
CA GLU A 132 -6.14 2.92 15.72
C GLU A 132 -6.96 3.87 16.58
N THR A 133 -7.48 3.42 17.69
CA THR A 133 -8.12 4.26 18.72
C THR A 133 -8.11 3.54 20.05
N PRO A 134 -7.93 4.27 21.17
CA PRO A 134 -7.47 5.66 21.25
C PRO A 134 -6.00 5.77 20.87
N PHE A 135 -5.56 6.97 20.50
CA PHE A 135 -4.16 7.22 20.19
C PHE A 135 -3.32 7.42 21.46
N ASN A 136 -2.11 6.85 21.47
CA ASN A 136 -1.11 7.22 22.46
C ASN A 136 -0.18 8.30 21.88
N LEU A 137 0.75 8.77 22.71
CA LEU A 137 1.65 9.85 22.30
C LEU A 137 2.56 9.43 21.12
N ALA A 138 3.03 8.18 21.11
CA ALA A 138 3.86 7.69 20.01
C ALA A 138 3.08 7.70 18.69
N HIS A 139 1.81 7.29 18.71
CA HIS A 139 0.95 7.35 17.52
C HIS A 139 0.85 8.77 16.97
N LEU A 140 0.57 9.72 17.86
CA LEU A 140 0.43 11.13 17.48
C LEU A 140 1.73 11.71 16.93
N ARG A 141 2.87 11.39 17.56
CA ARG A 141 4.18 11.84 17.08
C ARG A 141 4.51 11.28 15.71
N ASN A 142 4.21 10.00 15.49
CA ASN A 142 4.47 9.35 14.20
C ASN A 142 3.57 9.92 13.09
N MET A 143 2.31 10.19 13.38
CA MET A 143 1.42 10.83 12.43
C MET A 143 1.93 12.23 12.05
N THR A 144 2.41 12.99 13.03
CA THR A 144 3.00 14.30 12.78
C THR A 144 4.25 14.19 11.91
N ALA A 145 5.10 13.21 12.18
CA ALA A 145 6.38 13.05 11.49
C ALA A 145 6.22 12.75 10.00
N VAL A 146 5.12 12.11 9.60
CA VAL A 146 4.90 11.76 8.18
C VAL A 146 4.14 12.83 7.41
N THR A 147 3.68 13.89 8.06
CA THR A 147 2.92 14.97 7.37
C THR A 147 3.82 16.06 6.76
#